data_3d6196d3dd23753903168adefa31d517
#
_entry.id   3d6196d3dd23753903168adefa31d517
#
_cell.length_a   1.000
_cell.length_b   1.000
_cell.length_c   1.000
_cell.angle_alpha   90.00
_cell.angle_beta   90.00
_cell.angle_gamma   90.00
#
_symmetry.space_group_name_H-M   'P 1'
#
loop_
_entity.id
_entity.type
_entity.pdbx_description
1 polymer ?
#
loop_
_entity_poly.entity_id
_entity_poly.type
_entity_poly.pdbx_seq_one_letter_code
_entity_poly.pdbx_strand_id
1 'polypeptide(L)'
;MYEAHRKHIDVHYIMEGIEKIATADVKNLQEKVPFDKDKDIGFYEGCESGSYLLKTGDFMVCFPSDAHKVGMMNTVPGMVKKSRSQN
;
A
#
# COMPACT_ATOMS: atom_id res chain seq x y z
N MET A 1 -2.36 8.05 -5.21
CA MET A 1 -1.68 7.17 -6.19
C MET A 1 -1.29 5.86 -5.54
N TYR A 2 -1.23 4.84 -6.34
CA TYR A 2 -0.66 3.57 -5.89
C TYR A 2 0.85 3.64 -5.93
N GLU A 3 1.51 2.99 -4.97
CA GLU A 3 2.95 2.82 -5.03
C GLU A 3 3.31 1.35 -5.16
N ALA A 4 4.42 1.06 -5.81
CA ALA A 4 4.93 -0.28 -5.99
C ALA A 4 6.44 -0.30 -5.92
N HIS A 5 6.98 -1.44 -5.55
CA HIS A 5 8.41 -1.68 -5.44
C HIS A 5 8.79 -2.86 -6.33
N ARG A 6 10.05 -2.97 -6.73
CA ARG A 6 10.52 -4.08 -7.55
C ARG A 6 11.37 -5.07 -6.78
N LYS A 7 12.09 -4.59 -5.76
CA LYS A 7 13.03 -5.40 -5.00
C LYS A 7 12.58 -5.68 -3.58
N HIS A 8 11.65 -4.90 -3.06
CA HIS A 8 11.27 -4.94 -1.65
C HIS A 8 9.85 -5.45 -1.47
N ILE A 9 9.64 -6.10 -0.36
CA ILE A 9 8.32 -6.51 0.11
C ILE A 9 7.92 -5.56 1.22
N ASP A 10 6.72 -4.98 1.12
CA ASP A 10 6.18 -4.11 2.16
C ASP A 10 5.31 -4.90 3.11
N VAL A 11 5.55 -4.72 4.40
CA VAL A 11 4.68 -5.26 5.43
C VAL A 11 4.05 -4.10 6.19
N HIS A 12 2.74 -4.05 6.17
CA HIS A 12 1.96 -3.04 6.88
C HIS A 12 1.34 -3.68 8.11
N TYR A 13 1.66 -3.18 9.28
CA TYR A 13 1.14 -3.67 10.55
C TYR A 13 0.40 -2.54 11.23
N ILE A 14 -0.85 -2.78 11.62
CA ILE A 14 -1.67 -1.77 12.28
C ILE A 14 -1.49 -1.87 13.79
N MET A 15 -0.75 -0.93 14.33
CA MET A 15 -0.47 -0.88 15.76
C MET A 15 -1.68 -0.38 16.54
N GLU A 16 -2.40 0.58 15.96
CA GLU A 16 -3.57 1.17 16.61
C GLU A 16 -4.47 1.79 15.55
N GLY A 17 -5.77 1.51 15.64
CA GLY A 17 -6.76 2.11 14.75
C GLY A 17 -7.23 1.18 13.65
N ILE A 18 -7.80 1.78 12.61
CA ILE A 18 -8.34 1.07 11.45
C ILE A 18 -7.84 1.77 10.20
N GLU A 19 -7.36 1.01 9.22
CA GLU A 19 -6.89 1.56 7.97
C GLU A 19 -7.39 0.74 6.79
N LYS A 20 -7.78 1.44 5.73
CA LYS A 20 -8.16 0.79 4.48
C LYS A 20 -6.98 0.86 3.51
N ILE A 21 -6.61 -0.29 2.95
CA ILE A 21 -5.56 -0.39 1.94
C ILE A 21 -6.17 -0.95 0.67
N ALA A 22 -6.06 -0.19 -0.41
CA ALA A 22 -6.46 -0.64 -1.73
C ALA A 22 -5.26 -1.24 -2.45
N THR A 23 -5.49 -2.30 -3.20
CA THR A 23 -4.44 -2.97 -3.97
C THR A 23 -4.85 -3.11 -5.43
N ALA A 24 -3.85 -3.20 -6.30
CA ALA A 24 -4.05 -3.50 -7.71
C ALA A 24 -2.78 -4.15 -8.26
N ASP A 25 -2.95 -5.00 -9.26
CA ASP A 25 -1.79 -5.55 -9.97
C ASP A 25 -1.13 -4.43 -10.77
N VAL A 26 0.15 -4.22 -10.57
CA VAL A 26 0.89 -3.11 -11.17
C VAL A 26 0.78 -3.10 -12.71
N LYS A 27 0.66 -4.27 -13.33
CA LYS A 27 0.53 -4.36 -14.79
C LYS A 27 -0.78 -3.79 -15.33
N ASN A 28 -1.78 -3.63 -14.47
CA ASN A 28 -3.09 -3.08 -14.84
C ASN A 28 -3.19 -1.58 -14.53
N LEU A 29 -2.10 -0.98 -14.06
CA LEU A 29 -2.06 0.43 -13.71
C LEU A 29 -1.23 1.21 -14.71
N GLN A 30 -1.45 2.52 -14.75
CA GLN A 30 -0.70 3.44 -15.57
C GLN A 30 0.37 4.13 -14.73
N GLU A 31 1.62 4.06 -15.17
CA GLU A 31 2.72 4.75 -14.48
C GLU A 31 2.55 6.25 -14.58
N LYS A 32 2.57 6.94 -13.47
CA LYS A 32 2.44 8.40 -13.40
C LYS A 32 3.75 9.08 -13.05
N VAL A 33 4.52 8.48 -12.14
CA VAL A 33 5.86 8.96 -11.82
C VAL A 33 6.81 7.83 -12.21
N PRO A 34 7.83 8.11 -13.03
CA PRO A 34 8.77 7.08 -13.46
C PRO A 34 9.40 6.35 -12.27
N PHE A 35 9.60 5.05 -12.45
CA PHE A 35 10.17 4.23 -11.38
C PHE A 35 11.59 4.70 -11.04
N ASP A 36 11.82 4.95 -9.75
CA ASP A 36 13.12 5.35 -9.23
C ASP A 36 13.85 4.11 -8.73
N LYS A 37 14.89 3.70 -9.45
CA LYS A 37 15.66 2.49 -9.13
C LYS A 37 16.43 2.61 -7.83
N ASP A 38 16.86 3.83 -7.49
CA ASP A 38 17.66 4.03 -6.29
C ASP A 38 16.80 3.93 -5.03
N LYS A 39 15.57 4.43 -5.11
CA LYS A 39 14.62 4.37 -4.00
C LYS A 39 13.73 3.14 -4.06
N ASP A 40 13.76 2.39 -5.15
CA ASP A 40 12.92 1.24 -5.41
C ASP A 40 11.44 1.55 -5.24
N ILE A 41 10.97 2.61 -5.89
CA ILE A 41 9.58 3.03 -5.81
C ILE A 41 9.10 3.63 -7.12
N GLY A 42 7.85 3.33 -7.48
CA GLY A 42 7.14 3.94 -8.58
C GLY A 42 5.72 4.27 -8.16
N PHE A 43 5.12 5.24 -8.84
CA PHE A 43 3.75 5.68 -8.55
C PHE A 43 2.88 5.46 -9.76
N TYR A 44 1.67 4.95 -9.53
CA TYR A 44 0.77 4.47 -10.57
C TYR A 44 -0.66 4.91 -10.28
N GLU A 45 -1.47 4.95 -11.32
CA GLU A 45 -2.90 5.22 -11.20
C GLU A 45 -3.72 4.18 -11.96
N GLY A 46 -4.93 3.95 -11.47
CA GLY A 46 -5.87 3.02 -12.06
C GLY A 46 -6.92 2.58 -11.06
N CYS A 47 -7.72 1.61 -11.48
CA CYS A 47 -8.77 1.07 -10.62
C CYS A 47 -8.22 0.03 -9.66
N GLU A 48 -8.73 0.02 -8.45
CA GLU A 48 -8.35 -1.00 -7.48
C GLU A 48 -8.86 -2.37 -7.90
N SER A 49 -8.07 -3.41 -7.64
CA SER A 49 -8.50 -4.81 -7.78
C SER A 49 -9.20 -5.29 -6.53
N GLY A 50 -8.87 -4.72 -5.39
CA GLY A 50 -9.48 -5.04 -4.12
C GLY A 50 -9.08 -4.04 -3.06
N SER A 51 -9.77 -4.09 -1.94
CA SER A 51 -9.40 -3.27 -0.79
C SER A 51 -9.61 -4.07 0.48
N TYR A 52 -8.83 -3.74 1.50
CA TYR A 52 -8.81 -4.49 2.75
C TYR A 52 -8.88 -3.52 3.91
N LEU A 53 -9.72 -3.83 4.88
CA LEU A 53 -9.85 -3.06 6.10
C LEU A 53 -9.01 -3.74 7.17
N LEU A 54 -7.95 -3.08 7.60
CA LEU A 54 -7.04 -3.60 8.62
C LEU A 54 -7.33 -2.92 9.95
N LYS A 55 -7.42 -3.73 10.98
CA LYS A 55 -7.66 -3.27 12.35
C LYS A 55 -6.40 -3.48 13.18
N THR A 56 -6.40 -2.94 14.39
CA THR A 56 -5.31 -3.15 15.34
C THR A 56 -4.95 -4.64 15.43
N GLY A 57 -3.68 -4.94 15.24
CA GLY A 57 -3.16 -6.30 15.27
C GLY A 57 -3.11 -6.98 13.91
N ASP A 58 -3.80 -6.43 12.90
CA ASP A 58 -3.76 -6.98 11.54
C ASP A 58 -2.49 -6.56 10.83
N PHE A 59 -2.09 -7.35 9.84
CA PHE A 59 -0.99 -6.98 8.98
C PHE A 59 -1.29 -7.38 7.54
N MET A 60 -0.58 -6.77 6.60
CA MET A 60 -0.71 -7.04 5.18
C MET A 60 0.66 -7.06 4.54
N VAL A 61 0.91 -8.05 3.69
CA VAL A 61 2.15 -8.17 2.95
C VAL A 61 1.88 -7.82 1.49
N CYS A 62 2.64 -6.87 0.96
CA CYS A 62 2.55 -6.46 -0.44
C CYS A 62 3.82 -6.85 -1.18
N PHE A 63 3.68 -7.70 -2.18
CA PHE A 63 4.79 -8.15 -3.03
C PHE A 63 5.03 -7.13 -4.15
N PRO A 64 6.16 -7.25 -4.87
CA PRO A 64 6.48 -6.28 -5.94
C PRO A 64 5.39 -6.09 -7.00
N SER A 65 4.63 -7.13 -7.32
CA SER A 65 3.52 -7.02 -8.28
C SER A 65 2.28 -6.36 -7.68
N ASP A 66 2.23 -6.19 -6.37
CA ASP A 66 1.07 -5.65 -5.68
C ASP A 66 1.26 -4.16 -5.41
N ALA A 67 0.73 -3.34 -6.29
CA ALA A 67 0.67 -1.91 -6.02
C ALA A 67 -0.36 -1.67 -4.92
N HIS A 68 -0.08 -0.72 -4.05
CA HIS A 68 -0.93 -0.45 -2.90
C HIS A 68 -1.11 1.05 -2.68
N LYS A 69 -2.27 1.40 -2.16
CA LYS A 69 -2.64 2.77 -1.81
C LYS A 69 -3.05 2.77 -0.34
N VAL A 70 -2.24 3.41 0.48
CA VAL A 70 -2.43 3.41 1.93
C VAL A 70 -2.92 4.77 2.42
N GLY A 71 -3.38 4.81 3.68
CA GLY A 71 -3.86 6.06 4.26
C GLY A 71 -5.29 6.39 3.90
N MET A 72 -6.00 5.48 3.25
CA MET A 72 -7.42 5.63 2.98
C MET A 72 -8.19 5.31 4.24
N MET A 73 -8.39 6.30 5.08
CA MET A 73 -9.13 6.07 6.30
C MET A 73 -10.60 5.82 5.99
N ASN A 74 -11.15 4.80 6.63
CA ASN A 74 -12.58 4.62 6.66
C ASN A 74 -13.17 5.74 7.54
N THR A 75 -14.48 5.82 7.63
CA THR A 75 -15.20 6.93 8.25
C THR A 75 -14.98 7.11 9.76
N VAL A 76 -14.12 6.34 10.36
CA VAL A 76 -13.86 6.44 11.80
C VAL A 76 -12.83 7.51 12.07
N PRO A 77 -13.18 8.61 12.72
CA PRO A 77 -12.20 9.60 13.13
C PRO A 77 -11.31 8.99 14.22
N GLY A 78 -10.02 9.16 14.09
CA GLY A 78 -9.09 8.61 15.06
C GLY A 78 -7.68 8.56 14.54
N MET A 79 -6.77 8.31 15.46
CA MET A 79 -5.36 8.18 15.13
C MET A 79 -5.05 6.75 14.73
N VAL A 80 -4.45 6.58 13.56
CA VAL A 80 -3.98 5.28 13.09
C VAL A 80 -2.48 5.23 13.26
N LYS A 81 -2.00 4.22 13.97
CA LYS A 81 -0.57 3.95 14.11
C LYS A 81 -0.26 2.65 13.40
N LYS A 82 0.76 2.68 12.57
CA LYS A 82 1.21 1.48 11.87
C LYS A 82 2.72 1.44 11.78
N SER A 83 3.23 0.24 11.61
CA SER A 83 4.63 -0.01 11.36
C SER A 83 4.75 -0.54 9.94
N ARG A 84 5.80 -0.14 9.24
CA ARG A 84 6.05 -0.53 7.86
C ARG A 84 7.49 -1.00 7.73
N SER A 85 7.66 -2.13 7.07
CA SER A 85 8.98 -2.72 6.88
C SER A 85 9.20 -3.03 5.41
N GLN A 86 10.41 -2.72 4.92
CA GLN A 86 10.84 -3.05 3.57
C GLN A 86 12.10 -3.92 3.64
N ASN A 87 12.09 -4.98 2.87
CA ASN A 87 13.24 -5.89 2.76
C ASN A 87 13.94 -5.73 1.42
#